data_8119d53369302a5abc4fd57acb89d548
#
_entry.id   8119d53369302a5abc4fd57acb89d548
#
_cell.length_a   1.000
_cell.length_b   1.000
_cell.length_c   1.000
_cell.angle_alpha   90.00
_cell.angle_beta   90.00
_cell.angle_gamma   90.00
#
_symmetry.space_group_name_H-M   'P 1'
#
loop_
_entity.id
_entity.type
_entity.pdbx_description
1 polymer ?
#
loop_
_entity_poly.entity_id
_entity_poly.type
_entity_poly.pdbx_seq_one_letter_code
_entity_poly.pdbx_strand_id
1 'polypeptide(L)'
;MRASKTVRTKRVKLRKTVEDHIVNFVTYVSVAIVFLVCAYPFYLAFVLSFNQGTDALLGGIYLWPRKPTLQNFEQFFTNPDWMDAFRVTVLRTVIGTVVTVFFTSLVSYGLSTRNLVFRKLYISLIIIALYVSGGVIPYFAVLRSLGLVNHFLVYIIPGAVNLFFVLVSISFFQGIPKELGESARMDGAGELKIFTRIILQVSKPLLATIAIFTAVGQWNSWYDTAFFTQSHSLRTLAYMLISIINQTTNMQNMSAASAAALTASLSVTSLSVQLAAMVVTVTPILVIYPFFQKYFVTGLTLGSVKG
;
A
#
# COMPACT_ATOMS: atom_id res chain seq x y z
N MET A 1 27.46 26.08 -39.11
CA MET A 1 26.70 26.51 -37.91
C MET A 1 25.37 27.11 -38.35
N ARG A 2 24.26 26.36 -38.29
CA ARG A 2 22.90 26.87 -38.48
C ARG A 2 22.14 26.56 -37.17
N ALA A 3 21.80 27.62 -36.46
CA ALA A 3 21.03 27.53 -35.21
C ALA A 3 19.60 27.07 -35.54
N SER A 4 19.21 25.92 -34.98
CA SER A 4 17.85 25.41 -34.96
C SER A 4 16.98 26.32 -34.10
N LYS A 5 16.10 27.10 -34.72
CA LYS A 5 15.05 27.86 -34.04
C LYS A 5 14.02 26.88 -33.48
N THR A 6 14.03 26.69 -32.17
CA THR A 6 12.95 26.01 -31.43
C THR A 6 11.63 26.76 -31.67
N VAL A 7 10.74 26.16 -32.45
CA VAL A 7 9.37 26.65 -32.64
C VAL A 7 8.60 26.44 -31.36
N ARG A 8 8.45 27.49 -30.58
CA ARG A 8 7.58 27.56 -29.41
C ARG A 8 6.13 27.53 -29.91
N THR A 9 5.51 26.35 -29.96
CA THR A 9 4.07 26.22 -30.26
C THR A 9 3.27 26.96 -29.18
N LYS A 10 2.72 28.13 -29.52
CA LYS A 10 1.72 28.84 -28.71
C LYS A 10 0.52 27.91 -28.54
N ARG A 11 0.26 27.42 -27.33
CA ARG A 11 -1.01 26.75 -26.98
C ARG A 11 -2.14 27.75 -27.32
N VAL A 12 -2.88 27.48 -28.37
CA VAL A 12 -4.10 28.23 -28.72
C VAL A 12 -5.10 27.93 -27.57
N LYS A 13 -5.41 28.94 -26.75
CA LYS A 13 -6.51 28.86 -25.80
C LYS A 13 -7.80 28.89 -26.62
N LEU A 14 -8.37 27.71 -26.87
CA LEU A 14 -9.71 27.60 -27.42
C LEU A 14 -10.68 28.34 -26.48
N ARG A 15 -11.54 29.24 -27.05
CA ARG A 15 -12.61 29.86 -26.29
C ARG A 15 -13.57 28.76 -25.84
N LYS A 16 -13.79 28.64 -24.56
CA LYS A 16 -14.76 27.70 -23.98
C LYS A 16 -16.16 28.12 -24.46
N THR A 17 -16.89 27.19 -25.01
CA THR A 17 -18.30 27.35 -25.41
C THR A 17 -19.21 27.26 -24.18
N VAL A 18 -20.48 27.61 -24.32
CA VAL A 18 -21.48 27.46 -23.24
C VAL A 18 -21.64 25.99 -22.88
N GLU A 19 -21.55 25.08 -23.85
CA GLU A 19 -21.57 23.63 -23.65
C GLU A 19 -20.38 23.14 -22.76
N ASP A 20 -19.17 23.68 -23.03
CA ASP A 20 -18.00 23.38 -22.19
C ASP A 20 -18.21 23.80 -20.72
N HIS A 21 -18.89 24.93 -20.49
CA HIS A 21 -19.20 25.39 -19.12
C HIS A 21 -20.21 24.47 -18.44
N ILE A 22 -21.26 24.02 -19.16
CA ILE A 22 -22.26 23.08 -18.62
C ILE A 22 -21.61 21.74 -18.30
N VAL A 23 -20.82 21.17 -19.22
CA VAL A 23 -20.11 19.92 -19.01
C VAL A 23 -19.16 20.04 -17.82
N ASN A 24 -18.37 21.10 -17.72
CA ASN A 24 -17.50 21.33 -16.59
C ASN A 24 -18.28 21.45 -15.27
N PHE A 25 -19.40 22.19 -15.24
CA PHE A 25 -20.23 22.32 -14.05
C PHE A 25 -20.77 20.96 -13.59
N VAL A 26 -21.36 20.18 -14.50
CA VAL A 26 -21.87 18.84 -14.20
C VAL A 26 -20.74 17.92 -13.69
N THR A 27 -19.57 17.98 -14.33
CA THR A 27 -18.40 17.19 -13.91
C THR A 27 -17.95 17.57 -12.50
N TYR A 28 -17.78 18.87 -12.20
CA TYR A 28 -17.35 19.30 -10.87
C TYR A 28 -18.37 18.96 -9.79
N VAL A 29 -19.66 19.13 -10.07
CA VAL A 29 -20.73 18.77 -9.12
C VAL A 29 -20.75 17.26 -8.85
N SER A 30 -20.65 16.44 -9.94
CA SER A 30 -20.61 15.00 -9.80
C SER A 30 -19.39 14.51 -8.98
N VAL A 31 -18.19 15.06 -9.27
CA VAL A 31 -16.97 14.76 -8.54
C VAL A 31 -17.08 15.20 -7.08
N ALA A 32 -17.65 16.38 -6.81
CA ALA A 32 -17.86 16.87 -5.45
C ALA A 32 -18.82 15.98 -4.65
N ILE A 33 -19.93 15.54 -5.25
CA ILE A 33 -20.87 14.60 -4.60
C ILE A 33 -20.18 13.28 -4.28
N VAL A 34 -19.48 12.68 -5.26
CA VAL A 34 -18.74 11.42 -5.05
C VAL A 34 -17.69 11.59 -3.94
N PHE A 35 -16.95 12.69 -3.97
CA PHE A 35 -15.96 12.99 -2.92
C PHE A 35 -16.61 13.08 -1.52
N LEU A 36 -17.70 13.82 -1.38
CA LEU A 36 -18.39 13.97 -0.09
C LEU A 36 -18.91 12.62 0.43
N VAL A 37 -19.56 11.84 -0.44
CA VAL A 37 -20.08 10.52 -0.07
C VAL A 37 -18.96 9.57 0.36
N CYS A 38 -17.83 9.58 -0.36
CA CYS A 38 -16.69 8.72 -0.03
C CYS A 38 -15.89 9.22 1.20
N ALA A 39 -15.75 10.52 1.37
CA ALA A 39 -14.96 11.11 2.47
C ALA A 39 -15.72 11.12 3.81
N TYR A 40 -17.04 11.19 3.77
CA TYR A 40 -17.88 11.33 4.98
C TYR A 40 -17.70 10.18 5.99
N PRO A 41 -17.66 8.89 5.63
CA PRO A 41 -17.42 7.81 6.59
C PRO A 41 -16.08 7.96 7.34
N PHE A 42 -15.02 8.37 6.62
CA PHE A 42 -13.71 8.61 7.23
C PHE A 42 -13.72 9.83 8.14
N TYR A 43 -14.41 10.90 7.74
CA TYR A 43 -14.63 12.08 8.55
C TYR A 43 -15.40 11.72 9.84
N LEU A 44 -16.47 10.93 9.73
CA LEU A 44 -17.24 10.48 10.88
C LEU A 44 -16.41 9.63 11.84
N ALA A 45 -15.60 8.70 11.32
CA ALA A 45 -14.68 7.91 12.13
C ALA A 45 -13.66 8.80 12.86
N PHE A 46 -13.16 9.84 12.19
CA PHE A 46 -12.29 10.85 12.80
C PHE A 46 -13.00 11.61 13.92
N VAL A 47 -14.20 12.12 13.69
CA VAL A 47 -14.99 12.83 14.71
C VAL A 47 -15.27 11.94 15.92
N LEU A 48 -15.69 10.71 15.70
CA LEU A 48 -15.99 9.75 16.77
C LEU A 48 -14.74 9.30 17.54
N SER A 49 -13.57 9.26 16.91
CA SER A 49 -12.31 8.92 17.59
C SER A 49 -11.91 9.94 18.65
N PHE A 50 -12.34 11.21 18.48
CA PHE A 50 -12.14 12.30 19.43
C PHE A 50 -13.32 12.49 20.40
N ASN A 51 -14.35 11.63 20.36
CA ASN A 51 -15.48 11.70 21.28
C ASN A 51 -15.38 10.63 22.38
N GLN A 52 -15.94 10.93 23.55
CA GLN A 52 -16.04 9.96 24.66
C GLN A 52 -16.76 8.69 24.20
N GLY A 53 -16.20 7.51 24.49
CA GLY A 53 -16.68 6.24 23.96
C GLY A 53 -18.12 5.93 24.32
N THR A 54 -18.54 6.14 25.58
CA THR A 54 -19.92 5.93 26.02
C THR A 54 -20.91 6.87 25.35
N ASP A 55 -20.53 8.14 25.12
CA ASP A 55 -21.36 9.10 24.42
C ASP A 55 -21.47 8.78 22.91
N ALA A 56 -20.41 8.24 22.32
CA ALA A 56 -20.41 7.79 20.93
C ALA A 56 -21.40 6.64 20.70
N LEU A 57 -21.58 5.72 21.67
CA LEU A 57 -22.53 4.62 21.59
C LEU A 57 -24.01 5.08 21.59
N LEU A 58 -24.30 6.25 22.14
CA LEU A 58 -25.65 6.83 22.13
C LEU A 58 -26.08 7.32 20.73
N GLY A 59 -25.13 7.41 19.80
CA GLY A 59 -25.39 7.90 18.44
C GLY A 59 -25.68 9.40 18.36
N GLY A 60 -26.16 9.87 17.19
CA GLY A 60 -26.55 11.26 16.97
C GLY A 60 -25.37 12.24 16.83
N ILE A 61 -24.16 11.75 16.58
CA ILE A 61 -22.96 12.56 16.30
C ILE A 61 -22.69 12.48 14.81
N TYR A 62 -22.71 13.63 14.12
CA TYR A 62 -22.58 13.69 12.67
C TYR A 62 -21.43 14.60 12.19
N LEU A 63 -21.24 15.76 12.82
CA LEU A 63 -20.29 16.78 12.35
C LEU A 63 -19.20 17.10 13.38
N TRP A 64 -19.51 17.13 14.67
CA TRP A 64 -18.57 17.50 15.72
C TRP A 64 -18.69 16.57 16.92
N PRO A 65 -17.58 16.29 17.64
CA PRO A 65 -17.64 15.50 18.87
C PRO A 65 -18.46 16.24 19.92
N ARG A 66 -19.42 15.52 20.55
CA ARG A 66 -20.29 16.09 21.60
C ARG A 66 -19.55 16.23 22.93
N LYS A 67 -18.69 15.25 23.22
CA LYS A 67 -17.82 15.23 24.41
C LYS A 67 -16.38 14.98 23.98
N PRO A 68 -15.63 16.03 23.59
CA PRO A 68 -14.26 15.87 23.10
C PRO A 68 -13.33 15.23 24.14
N THR A 69 -12.55 14.24 23.74
CA THR A 69 -11.56 13.60 24.61
C THR A 69 -10.40 13.02 23.78
N LEU A 70 -9.22 12.94 24.39
CA LEU A 70 -8.05 12.25 23.85
C LEU A 70 -7.80 10.87 24.48
N GLN A 71 -8.63 10.46 25.44
CA GLN A 71 -8.46 9.20 26.17
C GLN A 71 -8.43 7.96 25.26
N ASN A 72 -9.15 8.00 24.12
CA ASN A 72 -9.14 6.90 23.15
C ASN A 72 -7.74 6.71 22.53
N PHE A 73 -7.05 7.82 22.23
CA PHE A 73 -5.68 7.80 21.71
C PHE A 73 -4.67 7.46 22.81
N GLU A 74 -4.85 7.98 24.02
CA GLU A 74 -4.03 7.64 25.18
C GLU A 74 -4.05 6.13 25.43
N GLN A 75 -5.23 5.51 25.43
CA GLN A 75 -5.37 4.05 25.53
C GLN A 75 -4.70 3.30 24.37
N PHE A 76 -4.76 3.83 23.16
CA PHE A 76 -4.06 3.24 22.02
C PHE A 76 -2.53 3.25 22.26
N PHE A 77 -1.96 4.39 22.66
CA PHE A 77 -0.52 4.55 22.81
C PHE A 77 0.06 3.92 24.10
N THR A 78 -0.75 3.78 25.17
CA THR A 78 -0.33 3.17 26.42
C THR A 78 -0.49 1.65 26.42
N ASN A 79 -1.32 1.10 25.54
CA ASN A 79 -1.50 -0.35 25.44
C ASN A 79 -0.33 -0.99 24.70
N PRO A 80 0.44 -1.91 25.33
CA PRO A 80 1.60 -2.55 24.72
C PRO A 80 1.26 -3.30 23.42
N ASP A 81 0.11 -3.97 23.34
CA ASP A 81 -0.28 -4.77 22.17
C ASP A 81 -0.43 -3.90 20.92
N TRP A 82 -1.01 -2.70 21.06
CA TRP A 82 -1.14 -1.76 19.95
C TRP A 82 0.21 -1.17 19.52
N MET A 83 1.07 -0.87 20.48
CA MET A 83 2.39 -0.33 20.19
C MET A 83 3.28 -1.37 19.51
N ASP A 84 3.23 -2.62 19.94
CA ASP A 84 3.95 -3.71 19.30
C ASP A 84 3.41 -3.98 17.89
N ALA A 85 2.09 -3.96 17.70
CA ALA A 85 1.47 -4.08 16.37
C ALA A 85 1.87 -2.94 15.44
N PHE A 86 1.97 -1.72 15.95
CA PHE A 86 2.47 -0.57 15.19
C PHE A 86 3.92 -0.78 14.75
N ARG A 87 4.81 -1.16 15.67
CA ARG A 87 6.23 -1.45 15.38
C ARG A 87 6.37 -2.54 14.33
N VAL A 88 5.66 -3.65 14.48
CA VAL A 88 5.67 -4.76 13.51
C VAL A 88 5.20 -4.29 12.14
N THR A 89 4.13 -3.48 12.08
CA THR A 89 3.60 -2.95 10.82
C THR A 89 4.61 -2.03 10.13
N VAL A 90 5.26 -1.14 10.87
CA VAL A 90 6.31 -0.27 10.34
C VAL A 90 7.51 -1.08 9.83
N LEU A 91 8.02 -2.00 10.65
CA LEU A 91 9.18 -2.82 10.30
C LEU A 91 8.92 -3.68 9.08
N ARG A 92 7.77 -4.39 9.02
CA ARG A 92 7.41 -5.20 7.86
C ARG A 92 7.26 -4.35 6.59
N THR A 93 6.67 -3.17 6.72
CA THR A 93 6.46 -2.27 5.58
C THR A 93 7.78 -1.76 5.04
N VAL A 94 8.67 -1.26 5.90
CA VAL A 94 9.97 -0.73 5.46
C VAL A 94 10.86 -1.83 4.90
N ILE A 95 11.10 -2.89 5.69
CA ILE A 95 11.99 -3.98 5.29
C ILE A 95 11.41 -4.74 4.10
N GLY A 96 10.11 -5.08 4.15
CA GLY A 96 9.44 -5.78 3.05
C GLY A 96 9.49 -5.01 1.75
N THR A 97 9.25 -3.69 1.79
CA THR A 97 9.32 -2.85 0.59
C THR A 97 10.73 -2.82 0.01
N VAL A 98 11.75 -2.59 0.82
CA VAL A 98 13.15 -2.55 0.36
C VAL A 98 13.56 -3.89 -0.26
N VAL A 99 13.26 -4.99 0.42
CA VAL A 99 13.57 -6.35 -0.06
C VAL A 99 12.82 -6.64 -1.37
N THR A 100 11.50 -6.38 -1.42
CA THR A 100 10.71 -6.65 -2.63
C THR A 100 11.18 -5.81 -3.82
N VAL A 101 11.43 -4.51 -3.62
CA VAL A 101 11.91 -3.62 -4.70
C VAL A 101 13.26 -4.12 -5.24
N PHE A 102 14.18 -4.46 -4.35
CA PHE A 102 15.52 -4.89 -4.75
C PHE A 102 15.48 -6.23 -5.50
N PHE A 103 14.88 -7.27 -4.92
CA PHE A 103 14.87 -8.60 -5.52
C PHE A 103 13.99 -8.69 -6.78
N THR A 104 12.84 -8.03 -6.78
CA THR A 104 11.99 -7.92 -7.98
C THR A 104 12.75 -7.25 -9.13
N SER A 105 13.45 -6.15 -8.85
CA SER A 105 14.23 -5.45 -9.87
C SER A 105 15.42 -6.28 -10.33
N LEU A 106 16.10 -6.98 -9.44
CA LEU A 106 17.25 -7.84 -9.77
C LEU A 106 16.84 -8.99 -10.68
N VAL A 107 15.76 -9.70 -10.33
CA VAL A 107 15.20 -10.79 -11.16
C VAL A 107 14.76 -10.25 -12.52
N SER A 108 14.08 -9.11 -12.53
CA SER A 108 13.61 -8.48 -13.77
C SER A 108 14.75 -8.05 -14.68
N TYR A 109 15.85 -7.53 -14.11
CA TYR A 109 17.03 -7.15 -14.86
C TYR A 109 17.66 -8.38 -15.54
N GLY A 110 17.85 -9.48 -14.80
CA GLY A 110 18.33 -10.73 -15.37
C GLY A 110 17.45 -11.24 -16.52
N LEU A 111 16.13 -11.22 -16.33
CA LEU A 111 15.15 -11.67 -17.33
C LEU A 111 14.95 -10.69 -18.49
N SER A 112 15.36 -9.44 -18.37
CA SER A 112 15.31 -8.45 -19.44
C SER A 112 16.40 -8.68 -20.50
N THR A 113 17.46 -9.39 -20.14
CA THR A 113 18.58 -9.74 -21.04
C THR A 113 18.09 -10.61 -22.18
N ARG A 114 18.29 -10.16 -23.45
CA ARG A 114 17.76 -10.86 -24.64
C ARG A 114 18.41 -12.19 -24.89
N ASN A 115 19.68 -12.35 -24.53
CA ASN A 115 20.50 -13.56 -24.77
C ASN A 115 20.42 -14.57 -23.63
N LEU A 116 19.49 -14.39 -22.67
CA LEU A 116 19.30 -15.34 -21.56
C LEU A 116 18.79 -16.69 -22.10
N VAL A 117 19.54 -17.75 -21.82
CA VAL A 117 19.15 -19.12 -22.15
C VAL A 117 17.82 -19.46 -21.45
N PHE A 118 16.91 -20.10 -22.18
CA PHE A 118 15.57 -20.46 -21.69
C PHE A 118 14.69 -19.30 -21.20
N ARG A 119 14.98 -18.07 -21.62
CA ARG A 119 14.20 -16.86 -21.21
C ARG A 119 12.69 -17.04 -21.35
N LYS A 120 12.23 -17.64 -22.46
CA LYS A 120 10.79 -17.89 -22.68
C LYS A 120 10.21 -18.83 -21.62
N LEU A 121 10.94 -19.85 -21.22
CA LEU A 121 10.52 -20.79 -20.18
C LEU A 121 10.36 -20.07 -18.83
N TYR A 122 11.33 -19.27 -18.41
CA TYR A 122 11.25 -18.51 -17.16
C TYR A 122 10.04 -17.54 -17.14
N ILE A 123 9.83 -16.82 -18.24
CA ILE A 123 8.67 -15.90 -18.34
C ILE A 123 7.36 -16.67 -18.30
N SER A 124 7.26 -17.83 -19.00
CA SER A 124 6.08 -18.68 -18.98
C SER A 124 5.80 -19.22 -17.57
N LEU A 125 6.82 -19.65 -16.83
CA LEU A 125 6.67 -20.10 -15.45
C LEU A 125 6.18 -18.99 -14.53
N ILE A 126 6.68 -17.76 -14.70
CA ILE A 126 6.21 -16.59 -13.95
C ILE A 126 4.74 -16.32 -14.25
N ILE A 127 4.34 -16.36 -15.51
CA ILE A 127 2.94 -16.14 -15.91
C ILE A 127 2.05 -17.24 -15.31
N ILE A 128 2.44 -18.51 -15.40
CA ILE A 128 1.69 -19.63 -14.81
C ILE A 128 1.57 -19.41 -13.29
N ALA A 129 2.67 -19.11 -12.60
CA ALA A 129 2.67 -18.90 -11.14
C ALA A 129 1.84 -17.70 -10.71
N LEU A 130 1.64 -16.69 -11.58
CA LEU A 130 0.80 -15.53 -11.29
C LEU A 130 -0.69 -15.89 -11.24
N TYR A 131 -1.13 -16.86 -12.08
CA TYR A 131 -2.54 -17.24 -12.19
C TYR A 131 -2.89 -18.52 -11.44
N VAL A 132 -1.91 -19.37 -11.11
CA VAL A 132 -2.13 -20.63 -10.40
C VAL A 132 -1.77 -20.46 -8.93
N SER A 133 -2.78 -20.52 -8.07
CA SER A 133 -2.60 -20.48 -6.61
C SER A 133 -2.88 -21.87 -6.03
N GLY A 134 -1.99 -22.36 -5.18
CA GLY A 134 -2.17 -23.60 -4.44
C GLY A 134 -3.14 -23.51 -3.26
N GLY A 135 -3.60 -22.29 -2.92
CA GLY A 135 -4.42 -22.04 -1.74
C GLY A 135 -3.63 -21.97 -0.42
N VAL A 136 -4.37 -21.73 0.66
CA VAL A 136 -3.77 -21.44 1.99
C VAL A 136 -3.06 -22.67 2.57
N ILE A 137 -3.64 -23.87 2.45
CA ILE A 137 -3.15 -25.08 3.11
C ILE A 137 -1.79 -25.52 2.56
N PRO A 138 -1.59 -25.73 1.24
CA PRO A 138 -0.26 -26.01 0.68
C PRO A 138 0.75 -24.92 0.96
N TYR A 139 0.34 -23.66 0.90
CA TYR A 139 1.19 -22.53 1.20
C TYR A 139 1.69 -22.52 2.65
N PHE A 140 0.79 -22.78 3.61
CA PHE A 140 1.15 -22.96 5.02
C PHE A 140 2.14 -24.10 5.22
N ALA A 141 1.92 -25.25 4.55
CA ALA A 141 2.82 -26.40 4.66
C ALA A 141 4.26 -26.05 4.20
N VAL A 142 4.40 -25.29 3.11
CA VAL A 142 5.69 -24.80 2.62
C VAL A 142 6.32 -23.84 3.63
N LEU A 143 5.58 -22.85 4.13
CA LEU A 143 6.11 -21.93 5.14
C LEU A 143 6.55 -22.62 6.41
N ARG A 144 5.81 -23.64 6.84
CA ARG A 144 6.15 -24.46 8.01
C ARG A 144 7.42 -25.28 7.78
N SER A 145 7.58 -25.89 6.62
CA SER A 145 8.79 -26.66 6.26
C SER A 145 10.06 -25.80 6.22
N LEU A 146 9.89 -24.51 5.86
CA LEU A 146 10.97 -23.52 5.85
C LEU A 146 11.23 -22.86 7.22
N GLY A 147 10.46 -23.21 8.28
CA GLY A 147 10.60 -22.62 9.60
C GLY A 147 10.14 -21.16 9.69
N LEU A 148 9.34 -20.69 8.73
CA LEU A 148 8.89 -19.30 8.67
C LEU A 148 7.62 -19.02 9.48
N VAL A 149 6.84 -20.06 9.80
CA VAL A 149 5.59 -19.93 10.60
C VAL A 149 5.94 -19.41 11.99
N ASN A 150 5.16 -18.43 12.45
CA ASN A 150 5.34 -17.74 13.72
C ASN A 150 6.71 -17.05 13.88
N HIS A 151 7.27 -16.57 12.77
CA HIS A 151 8.52 -15.81 12.71
C HIS A 151 8.35 -14.54 11.88
N PHE A 152 9.01 -13.42 12.24
CA PHE A 152 8.90 -12.14 11.54
C PHE A 152 9.21 -12.26 10.03
N LEU A 153 10.12 -13.16 9.65
CA LEU A 153 10.50 -13.36 8.25
C LEU A 153 9.35 -13.87 7.35
N VAL A 154 8.25 -14.36 7.92
CA VAL A 154 7.05 -14.73 7.13
C VAL A 154 6.46 -13.53 6.39
N TYR A 155 6.66 -12.32 6.90
CA TYR A 155 6.21 -11.08 6.25
C TYR A 155 7.12 -10.61 5.12
N ILE A 156 8.36 -11.08 5.08
CA ILE A 156 9.40 -10.55 4.21
C ILE A 156 9.73 -11.53 3.07
N ILE A 157 10.10 -12.78 3.42
CA ILE A 157 10.66 -13.74 2.46
C ILE A 157 9.67 -14.12 1.37
N PRO A 158 8.41 -14.48 1.65
CA PRO A 158 7.47 -14.88 0.61
C PRO A 158 7.14 -13.77 -0.38
N GLY A 159 7.17 -12.51 0.09
CA GLY A 159 6.93 -11.31 -0.71
C GLY A 159 8.18 -10.71 -1.36
N ALA A 160 9.36 -11.35 -1.23
CA ALA A 160 10.63 -10.79 -1.72
C ALA A 160 10.65 -10.56 -3.24
N VAL A 161 9.92 -11.36 -4.00
CA VAL A 161 9.76 -11.18 -5.46
C VAL A 161 8.29 -11.09 -5.81
N ASN A 162 7.89 -9.95 -6.36
CA ASN A 162 6.52 -9.74 -6.85
C ASN A 162 6.45 -10.04 -8.35
N LEU A 163 5.80 -11.14 -8.72
CA LEU A 163 5.75 -11.64 -10.09
C LEU A 163 5.11 -10.66 -11.07
N PHE A 164 4.08 -9.92 -10.65
CA PHE A 164 3.46 -8.90 -11.49
C PHE A 164 4.45 -7.79 -11.81
N PHE A 165 5.14 -7.27 -10.81
CA PHE A 165 6.14 -6.22 -11.01
C PHE A 165 7.39 -6.73 -11.75
N VAL A 166 7.70 -8.02 -11.69
CA VAL A 166 8.74 -8.61 -12.53
C VAL A 166 8.39 -8.41 -14.00
N LEU A 167 7.18 -8.76 -14.43
CA LEU A 167 6.75 -8.62 -15.83
C LEU A 167 6.74 -7.15 -16.30
N VAL A 168 6.24 -6.24 -15.46
CA VAL A 168 6.25 -4.80 -15.76
C VAL A 168 7.68 -4.28 -15.88
N SER A 169 8.55 -4.67 -14.97
CA SER A 169 9.96 -4.23 -14.95
C SER A 169 10.77 -4.76 -16.13
N ILE A 170 10.52 -5.99 -16.57
CA ILE A 170 11.16 -6.54 -17.78
C ILE A 170 10.90 -5.62 -18.99
N SER A 171 9.62 -5.23 -19.18
CA SER A 171 9.23 -4.35 -20.30
C SER A 171 9.91 -2.98 -20.19
N PHE A 172 10.00 -2.42 -18.99
CA PHE A 172 10.67 -1.15 -18.75
C PHE A 172 12.17 -1.23 -19.02
N PHE A 173 12.87 -2.25 -18.48
CA PHE A 173 14.32 -2.43 -18.67
C PHE A 173 14.71 -2.69 -20.11
N GLN A 174 13.85 -3.36 -20.90
CA GLN A 174 14.05 -3.54 -22.34
C GLN A 174 13.95 -2.25 -23.15
N GLY A 175 13.28 -1.22 -22.60
CA GLY A 175 13.21 0.13 -23.19
C GLY A 175 14.43 1.00 -22.89
N ILE A 176 15.32 0.58 -21.98
CA ILE A 176 16.56 1.32 -21.66
C ILE A 176 17.55 1.13 -22.82
N PRO A 177 18.21 2.22 -23.30
CA PRO A 177 19.25 2.14 -24.34
C PRO A 177 20.39 1.18 -23.92
N LYS A 178 20.74 0.24 -24.79
CA LYS A 178 21.76 -0.79 -24.52
C LYS A 178 23.15 -0.21 -24.37
N GLU A 179 23.41 0.90 -25.03
CA GLU A 179 24.68 1.61 -25.06
C GLU A 179 25.16 1.99 -23.65
N LEU A 180 24.21 2.23 -22.71
CA LEU A 180 24.52 2.50 -21.31
C LEU A 180 25.22 1.32 -20.61
N GLY A 181 24.74 0.10 -20.88
CA GLY A 181 25.34 -1.12 -20.34
C GLY A 181 26.63 -1.50 -21.06
N GLU A 182 26.66 -1.34 -22.38
CA GLU A 182 27.81 -1.68 -23.22
C GLU A 182 29.02 -0.81 -22.90
N SER A 183 28.85 0.51 -22.79
CA SER A 183 29.92 1.42 -22.38
C SER A 183 30.51 1.05 -21.02
N ALA A 184 29.65 0.74 -20.05
CA ALA A 184 30.11 0.35 -18.72
C ALA A 184 30.87 -1.00 -18.72
N ARG A 185 30.50 -1.95 -19.59
CA ARG A 185 31.27 -3.20 -19.77
C ARG A 185 32.62 -2.94 -20.39
N MET A 186 32.71 -2.03 -21.35
CA MET A 186 34.02 -1.61 -21.94
C MET A 186 34.92 -0.97 -20.87
N ASP A 187 34.32 -0.27 -19.89
CA ASP A 187 35.05 0.27 -18.73
C ASP A 187 35.36 -0.79 -17.65
N GLY A 188 35.09 -2.07 -17.90
CA GLY A 188 35.36 -3.16 -16.97
C GLY A 188 34.36 -3.32 -15.83
N ALA A 189 33.15 -2.73 -15.93
CA ALA A 189 32.13 -2.89 -14.90
C ALA A 189 31.45 -4.26 -14.99
N GLY A 190 31.40 -5.00 -13.89
CA GLY A 190 30.60 -6.23 -13.77
C GLY A 190 29.09 -5.97 -13.73
N GLU A 191 28.29 -6.98 -14.06
CA GLU A 191 26.82 -6.89 -14.18
C GLU A 191 26.13 -6.33 -12.93
N LEU A 192 26.56 -6.72 -11.73
CA LEU A 192 25.98 -6.21 -10.50
C LEU A 192 26.24 -4.70 -10.31
N LYS A 193 27.42 -4.21 -10.76
CA LYS A 193 27.77 -2.79 -10.72
C LYS A 193 26.94 -2.01 -11.75
N ILE A 194 26.74 -2.56 -12.94
CA ILE A 194 25.85 -1.99 -13.96
C ILE A 194 24.42 -1.89 -13.43
N PHE A 195 23.91 -2.98 -12.86
CA PHE A 195 22.58 -3.01 -12.27
C PHE A 195 22.41 -1.92 -11.19
N THR A 196 23.29 -1.91 -10.18
CA THR A 196 23.13 -1.03 -9.01
C THR A 196 23.43 0.44 -9.31
N ARG A 197 24.42 0.74 -10.14
CA ARG A 197 24.87 2.12 -10.39
C ARG A 197 24.25 2.77 -11.63
N ILE A 198 23.80 1.99 -12.59
CA ILE A 198 23.24 2.52 -13.84
C ILE A 198 21.75 2.23 -13.92
N ILE A 199 21.39 0.95 -13.97
CA ILE A 199 20.00 0.54 -14.24
C ILE A 199 19.05 1.05 -13.15
N LEU A 200 19.36 0.83 -11.87
CA LEU A 200 18.50 1.34 -10.79
C LEU A 200 18.40 2.87 -10.80
N GLN A 201 19.46 3.60 -11.17
CA GLN A 201 19.43 5.07 -11.22
C GLN A 201 18.53 5.60 -12.33
N VAL A 202 18.56 4.99 -13.52
CA VAL A 202 17.73 5.37 -14.66
C VAL A 202 16.27 4.96 -14.40
N SER A 203 16.05 3.92 -13.60
CA SER A 203 14.74 3.33 -13.33
C SER A 203 14.03 3.87 -12.09
N LYS A 204 14.50 4.99 -11.50
CA LYS A 204 13.88 5.59 -10.29
C LYS A 204 12.35 5.72 -10.36
N PRO A 205 11.71 6.14 -11.47
CA PRO A 205 10.26 6.22 -11.54
C PRO A 205 9.57 4.86 -11.38
N LEU A 206 10.11 3.82 -12.02
CA LEU A 206 9.62 2.44 -11.88
C LEU A 206 9.79 1.94 -10.44
N LEU A 207 10.99 2.11 -9.87
CA LEU A 207 11.29 1.67 -8.50
C LEU A 207 10.38 2.36 -7.47
N ALA A 208 10.13 3.66 -7.65
CA ALA A 208 9.20 4.40 -6.80
C ALA A 208 7.77 3.84 -6.90
N THR A 209 7.33 3.48 -8.11
CA THR A 209 6.02 2.86 -8.32
C THR A 209 5.92 1.50 -7.60
N ILE A 210 6.91 0.61 -7.78
CA ILE A 210 6.95 -0.68 -7.09
C ILE A 210 6.97 -0.48 -5.57
N ALA A 211 7.80 0.46 -5.07
CA ALA A 211 7.93 0.74 -3.66
C ALA A 211 6.60 1.17 -3.03
N ILE A 212 5.84 2.05 -3.70
CA ILE A 212 4.55 2.54 -3.19
C ILE A 212 3.53 1.40 -3.10
N PHE A 213 3.34 0.66 -4.20
CA PHE A 213 2.35 -0.43 -4.21
C PHE A 213 2.71 -1.51 -3.18
N THR A 214 4.00 -1.84 -3.07
CA THR A 214 4.48 -2.81 -2.07
C THR A 214 4.29 -2.27 -0.66
N ALA A 215 4.65 -1.02 -0.38
CA ALA A 215 4.51 -0.42 0.95
C ALA A 215 3.04 -0.38 1.40
N VAL A 216 2.13 0.06 0.51
CA VAL A 216 0.68 0.05 0.79
C VAL A 216 0.16 -1.36 1.01
N GLY A 217 0.59 -2.33 0.20
CA GLY A 217 0.24 -3.73 0.35
C GLY A 217 0.73 -4.31 1.68
N GLN A 218 1.99 -4.06 2.05
CA GLN A 218 2.58 -4.50 3.32
C GLN A 218 1.88 -3.85 4.53
N TRP A 219 1.56 -2.56 4.45
CA TRP A 219 0.88 -1.83 5.52
C TRP A 219 -0.53 -2.36 5.81
N ASN A 220 -1.29 -2.65 4.77
CA ASN A 220 -2.69 -3.08 4.88
C ASN A 220 -2.86 -4.60 5.04
N SER A 221 -1.79 -5.40 4.95
CA SER A 221 -1.91 -6.86 5.00
C SER A 221 -2.17 -7.35 6.43
N TRP A 222 -3.28 -8.02 6.60
CA TRP A 222 -3.69 -8.71 7.82
C TRP A 222 -3.59 -10.24 7.69
N TYR A 223 -3.63 -10.72 6.43
CA TYR A 223 -3.73 -12.13 6.09
C TYR A 223 -2.58 -12.97 6.64
N ASP A 224 -1.34 -12.51 6.45
CA ASP A 224 -0.15 -13.23 6.91
C ASP A 224 -0.15 -13.41 8.43
N THR A 225 -0.62 -12.37 9.15
CA THR A 225 -0.76 -12.43 10.60
C THR A 225 -1.84 -13.43 11.02
N ALA A 226 -2.99 -13.41 10.35
CA ALA A 226 -4.12 -14.26 10.70
C ALA A 226 -3.82 -15.75 10.54
N PHE A 227 -3.09 -16.13 9.49
CA PHE A 227 -2.90 -17.53 9.13
C PHE A 227 -1.53 -18.11 9.49
N PHE A 228 -0.50 -17.28 9.62
CA PHE A 228 0.89 -17.77 9.74
C PHE A 228 1.59 -17.35 11.03
N THR A 229 0.94 -16.54 11.90
CA THR A 229 1.51 -16.15 13.20
C THR A 229 0.55 -16.42 14.34
N GLN A 230 1.11 -16.84 15.48
CA GLN A 230 0.35 -17.09 16.72
C GLN A 230 0.78 -16.14 17.84
N SER A 231 2.04 -15.68 17.83
CA SER A 231 2.59 -14.78 18.84
C SER A 231 1.91 -13.41 18.84
N HIS A 232 1.55 -12.91 20.01
CA HIS A 232 1.02 -11.56 20.20
C HIS A 232 1.99 -10.48 19.70
N SER A 233 3.29 -10.68 19.92
CA SER A 233 4.37 -9.76 19.50
C SER A 233 4.57 -9.65 17.99
N LEU A 234 3.94 -10.50 17.18
CA LEU A 234 4.01 -10.47 15.70
C LEU A 234 2.74 -9.92 15.07
N ARG A 235 1.73 -9.53 15.84
CA ARG A 235 0.49 -8.98 15.31
C ARG A 235 0.72 -7.67 14.58
N THR A 236 -0.02 -7.46 13.49
CA THR A 236 -0.02 -6.20 12.72
C THR A 236 -1.22 -5.35 13.08
N LEU A 237 -1.14 -4.03 12.84
CA LEU A 237 -2.26 -3.11 13.05
C LEU A 237 -3.51 -3.53 12.28
N ALA A 238 -3.35 -3.90 11.01
CA ALA A 238 -4.47 -4.33 10.17
C ALA A 238 -5.16 -5.58 10.75
N TYR A 239 -4.40 -6.54 11.28
CA TYR A 239 -4.95 -7.71 11.95
C TYR A 239 -5.67 -7.34 13.25
N MET A 240 -5.08 -6.47 14.07
CA MET A 240 -5.69 -6.00 15.32
C MET A 240 -7.05 -5.32 15.04
N LEU A 241 -7.12 -4.44 14.04
CA LEU A 241 -8.38 -3.80 13.64
C LEU A 241 -9.44 -4.83 13.23
N ILE A 242 -9.10 -5.80 12.38
CA ILE A 242 -10.05 -6.84 11.95
C ILE A 242 -10.48 -7.72 13.12
N SER A 243 -9.57 -8.06 14.03
CA SER A 243 -9.91 -8.89 15.21
C SER A 243 -10.94 -8.20 16.12
N ILE A 244 -10.83 -6.89 16.30
CA ILE A 244 -11.81 -6.12 17.10
C ILE A 244 -13.14 -6.00 16.35
N ILE A 245 -13.15 -5.76 15.05
CA ILE A 245 -14.39 -5.74 14.25
C ILE A 245 -15.14 -7.06 14.43
N ASN A 246 -14.45 -8.19 14.32
CA ASN A 246 -15.06 -9.51 14.51
C ASN A 246 -15.57 -9.71 15.95
N GLN A 247 -14.85 -9.24 16.96
CA GLN A 247 -15.30 -9.30 18.37
C GLN A 247 -16.54 -8.44 18.58
N THR A 248 -16.57 -7.22 18.05
CA THR A 248 -17.72 -6.30 18.18
C THR A 248 -18.96 -6.86 17.49
N THR A 249 -18.82 -7.48 16.32
CA THR A 249 -19.93 -8.16 15.63
C THR A 249 -20.47 -9.34 16.45
N ASN A 250 -19.60 -10.11 17.09
CA ASN A 250 -20.01 -11.18 17.98
C ASN A 250 -20.72 -10.67 19.24
N MET A 251 -20.29 -9.53 19.81
CA MET A 251 -20.95 -8.89 20.96
C MET A 251 -22.35 -8.35 20.62
N GLN A 252 -22.57 -7.86 19.39
CA GLN A 252 -23.91 -7.42 18.95
C GLN A 252 -24.93 -8.56 18.86
N ASN A 253 -24.45 -9.79 18.74
CA ASN A 253 -25.27 -10.99 18.79
C ASN A 253 -25.58 -11.46 20.25
N MET A 254 -24.97 -10.83 21.28
CA MET A 254 -25.31 -11.06 22.68
C MET A 254 -26.51 -10.17 23.10
N SER A 255 -27.27 -10.61 24.09
CA SER A 255 -28.44 -9.84 24.54
C SER A 255 -28.05 -8.39 24.94
N ALA A 256 -28.84 -7.41 24.53
CA ALA A 256 -28.61 -5.99 24.79
C ALA A 256 -28.39 -5.65 26.29
N ALA A 257 -28.96 -6.45 27.18
CA ALA A 257 -28.82 -6.29 28.64
C ALA A 257 -27.39 -6.62 29.17
N SER A 258 -26.75 -7.66 28.61
CA SER A 258 -25.38 -8.03 29.01
C SER A 258 -24.32 -7.07 28.42
N ALA A 259 -24.57 -6.56 27.23
CA ALA A 259 -23.71 -5.55 26.59
C ALA A 259 -23.77 -4.20 27.33
N ALA A 260 -24.95 -3.76 27.74
CA ALA A 260 -25.15 -2.52 28.50
C ALA A 260 -24.49 -2.54 29.88
N ALA A 261 -24.52 -3.67 30.60
CA ALA A 261 -23.90 -3.82 31.90
C ALA A 261 -22.37 -3.75 31.85
N LEU A 262 -21.73 -4.25 30.76
CA LEU A 262 -20.28 -4.22 30.56
C LEU A 262 -19.78 -2.82 30.15
N THR A 263 -20.59 -2.02 29.46
CA THR A 263 -20.18 -0.72 28.91
C THR A 263 -20.50 0.47 29.84
N ALA A 264 -21.38 0.30 30.81
CA ALA A 264 -21.88 1.41 31.65
C ALA A 264 -20.82 2.06 32.56
N SER A 265 -19.69 1.40 32.83
CA SER A 265 -18.63 1.88 33.74
C SER A 265 -17.37 2.44 33.06
N LEU A 266 -17.25 2.38 31.73
CA LEU A 266 -16.02 2.73 31.02
C LEU A 266 -16.21 3.98 30.16
N SER A 267 -15.41 5.03 30.43
CA SER A 267 -15.34 6.25 29.59
C SER A 267 -14.80 5.96 28.18
N VAL A 268 -14.09 4.85 28.04
CA VAL A 268 -13.49 4.37 26.80
C VAL A 268 -14.12 3.03 26.44
N THR A 269 -14.59 2.89 25.21
CA THR A 269 -15.21 1.67 24.69
C THR A 269 -14.31 1.00 23.65
N SER A 270 -14.49 -0.30 23.42
CA SER A 270 -13.76 -1.00 22.34
C SER A 270 -13.95 -0.30 20.99
N LEU A 271 -15.14 0.21 20.71
CA LEU A 271 -15.44 0.96 19.49
C LEU A 271 -14.61 2.26 19.40
N SER A 272 -14.49 3.03 20.48
CA SER A 272 -13.76 4.29 20.46
C SER A 272 -12.25 4.10 20.29
N VAL A 273 -11.68 3.05 20.91
CA VAL A 273 -10.26 2.67 20.68
C VAL A 273 -10.04 2.18 19.25
N GLN A 274 -10.98 1.41 18.70
CA GLN A 274 -10.93 0.97 17.31
C GLN A 274 -10.91 2.15 16.33
N LEU A 275 -11.77 3.16 16.56
CA LEU A 275 -11.82 4.37 15.73
C LEU A 275 -10.53 5.18 15.85
N ALA A 276 -9.97 5.31 17.06
CA ALA A 276 -8.65 5.92 17.26
C ALA A 276 -7.53 5.14 16.53
N ALA A 277 -7.53 3.81 16.64
CA ALA A 277 -6.59 2.95 15.94
C ALA A 277 -6.72 3.06 14.41
N MET A 278 -7.96 3.15 13.89
CA MET A 278 -8.21 3.37 12.47
C MET A 278 -7.62 4.71 11.99
N VAL A 279 -7.82 5.79 12.74
CA VAL A 279 -7.25 7.11 12.42
C VAL A 279 -5.72 7.04 12.43
N VAL A 280 -5.10 6.44 13.45
CA VAL A 280 -3.64 6.28 13.54
C VAL A 280 -3.12 5.44 12.36
N THR A 281 -3.83 4.38 11.97
CA THR A 281 -3.41 3.49 10.88
C THR A 281 -3.52 4.16 9.50
N VAL A 282 -4.54 5.00 9.28
CA VAL A 282 -4.76 5.69 8.00
C VAL A 282 -3.86 6.91 7.84
N THR A 283 -3.52 7.60 8.93
CA THR A 283 -2.73 8.85 8.91
C THR A 283 -1.40 8.73 8.16
N PRO A 284 -0.54 7.72 8.35
CA PRO A 284 0.72 7.62 7.60
C PRO A 284 0.50 7.51 6.08
N ILE A 285 -0.53 6.79 5.65
CA ILE A 285 -0.86 6.65 4.22
C ILE A 285 -1.27 8.02 3.65
N LEU A 286 -2.14 8.76 4.35
CA LEU A 286 -2.59 10.08 3.93
C LEU A 286 -1.44 11.09 3.84
N VAL A 287 -0.51 11.05 4.80
CA VAL A 287 0.67 11.94 4.82
C VAL A 287 1.64 11.60 3.69
N ILE A 288 1.86 10.32 3.43
CA ILE A 288 2.83 9.85 2.43
C ILE A 288 2.32 10.03 1.00
N TYR A 289 1.00 9.89 0.78
CA TYR A 289 0.39 9.92 -0.55
C TYR A 289 0.75 11.16 -1.41
N PRO A 290 0.69 12.42 -0.93
CA PRO A 290 1.02 13.59 -1.74
C PRO A 290 2.47 13.60 -2.25
N PHE A 291 3.42 13.04 -1.49
CA PHE A 291 4.83 12.97 -1.90
C PHE A 291 5.03 12.02 -3.08
N PHE A 292 4.22 10.98 -3.16
CA PHE A 292 4.33 9.96 -4.19
C PHE A 292 3.42 10.21 -5.40
N GLN A 293 2.39 11.05 -5.27
CA GLN A 293 1.44 11.35 -6.35
C GLN A 293 2.12 11.75 -7.67
N LYS A 294 3.20 12.53 -7.60
CA LYS A 294 3.98 12.95 -8.78
C LYS A 294 4.58 11.77 -9.57
N TYR A 295 4.93 10.68 -8.89
CA TYR A 295 5.48 9.49 -9.54
C TYR A 295 4.41 8.63 -10.18
N PHE A 296 3.19 8.60 -9.63
CA PHE A 296 2.04 7.90 -10.22
C PHE A 296 1.68 8.47 -11.59
N VAL A 297 1.58 9.79 -11.70
CA VAL A 297 1.22 10.46 -12.95
C VAL A 297 2.24 10.15 -14.04
N THR A 298 3.53 10.12 -13.68
CA THR A 298 4.62 9.85 -14.64
C THR A 298 4.75 8.37 -14.98
N GLY A 299 4.54 7.47 -14.01
CA GLY A 299 4.69 6.02 -14.19
C GLY A 299 3.60 5.37 -15.05
N LEU A 300 2.35 5.82 -14.88
CA LEU A 300 1.21 5.30 -15.65
C LEU A 300 1.23 5.76 -17.14
N THR A 301 1.80 6.93 -17.41
CA THR A 301 1.91 7.44 -18.78
C THR A 301 3.02 6.77 -19.59
N LEU A 302 4.06 6.23 -18.94
CA LEU A 302 5.15 5.51 -19.63
C LEU A 302 4.71 4.17 -20.25
N GLY A 303 3.61 3.57 -19.78
CA GLY A 303 3.01 2.37 -20.38
C GLY A 303 2.02 2.63 -21.50
N SER A 304 1.48 3.84 -21.61
CA SER A 304 0.41 4.19 -22.56
C SER A 304 0.89 4.91 -23.82
N VAL A 305 2.14 5.39 -23.85
CA VAL A 305 2.71 6.04 -25.03
C VAL A 305 3.53 5.04 -25.83
N LYS A 306 2.87 4.08 -26.47
CA LYS A 306 3.31 3.38 -27.67
C LYS A 306 2.25 3.64 -28.73
N GLY A 307 2.35 4.78 -29.38
CA GLY A 307 1.65 5.17 -30.56
C GLY A 307 2.60 6.02 -31.37
#